data_cb3bdadf1737cb32dbd162db9a39063c
#
_entry.id   cb3bdadf1737cb32dbd162db9a39063c
#
_cell.length_a   1.000
_cell.length_b   1.000
_cell.length_c   1.000
_cell.angle_alpha   90.00
_cell.angle_beta   90.00
_cell.angle_gamma   90.00
#
_symmetry.space_group_name_H-M   'P 1'
#
loop_
_entity.id
_entity.type
_entity.pdbx_description
1 polymer ?
#
loop_
_entity_poly.entity_id
_entity_poly.type
_entity_poly.pdbx_seq_one_letter_code
_entity_poly.pdbx_strand_id
1 'polypeptide(L)'
;MKRGESGLSLVVGVDKPSGMTSHDVVNRCRRIFGEKRVGHTGTLDPLASGVLPICIGPATRLGAYLAGHDKAYRATIAFGVGTDTDDCEGRVTRTGQAPVEAGDRGFVEHTVAQMLGPQKQMPPAYSAIKVNGKKSYEAAREGHIIELAPRDIEVYSANVVAVRPGVGEQLPEWDVEFRVSKGTYIRALARDLGHKIGCPAHLSALRRLEVGGLTLDECVPLEALEGLKLRAALDPVRLLGVRFTYVEGAVAQAVGNGNALRAADCQLFERRRSTAQAEMCACTAGVRESAQAPQEDEVIAVISQNKVVALYQYDSRRASFKACCVFQTGVLRGADF
;
A
#
# COMPACT_ATOMS: atom_id res chain seq x y z
N MET A 1 5.13 -10.95 26.72
CA MET A 1 3.87 -10.34 26.26
C MET A 1 2.99 -11.41 25.62
N LYS A 2 1.75 -11.56 26.03
CA LYS A 2 0.75 -12.40 25.38
C LYS A 2 0.10 -11.63 24.21
N ARG A 3 -0.56 -12.33 23.27
CA ARG A 3 -1.31 -11.67 22.18
C ARG A 3 -2.53 -10.94 22.78
N GLY A 4 -2.72 -9.66 22.44
CA GLY A 4 -3.87 -8.87 22.88
C GLY A 4 -3.78 -8.28 24.28
N GLU A 5 -2.62 -8.34 24.94
CA GLU A 5 -2.44 -7.76 26.30
C GLU A 5 -2.50 -6.24 26.33
N SER A 6 -2.15 -5.56 25.22
CA SER A 6 -2.20 -4.10 25.16
C SER A 6 -3.61 -3.54 25.12
N GLY A 7 -4.61 -4.33 24.68
CA GLY A 7 -5.97 -3.87 24.40
C GLY A 7 -6.07 -2.90 23.21
N LEU A 8 -4.95 -2.60 22.54
CA LEU A 8 -4.89 -1.66 21.42
C LEU A 8 -5.39 -2.29 20.13
N SER A 9 -6.11 -1.49 19.34
CA SER A 9 -6.56 -1.86 17.99
C SER A 9 -6.65 -0.60 17.13
N LEU A 10 -5.64 -0.37 16.28
CA LEU A 10 -5.53 0.84 15.46
C LEU A 10 -4.67 0.60 14.22
N VAL A 11 -4.74 1.54 13.28
CA VAL A 11 -3.86 1.62 12.11
C VAL A 11 -3.02 2.88 12.22
N VAL A 12 -1.73 2.81 11.90
CA VAL A 12 -0.83 3.96 11.82
C VAL A 12 -0.11 3.97 10.48
N GLY A 13 0.20 5.15 9.96
CA GLY A 13 1.08 5.35 8.82
C GLY A 13 2.51 5.57 9.31
N VAL A 14 3.46 4.77 8.83
CA VAL A 14 4.88 4.95 9.14
C VAL A 14 5.62 5.35 7.87
N ASP A 15 6.40 6.44 7.93
CA ASP A 15 7.43 6.72 6.93
C ASP A 15 8.60 5.78 7.20
N LYS A 16 8.65 4.66 6.48
CA LYS A 16 9.72 3.68 6.63
C LYS A 16 11.04 4.26 6.13
N PRO A 17 12.10 4.29 6.94
CA PRO A 17 13.42 4.68 6.44
C PRO A 17 13.98 3.61 5.50
N SER A 18 14.90 3.99 4.61
CA SER A 18 15.72 3.07 3.84
C SER A 18 16.65 2.26 4.76
N GLY A 19 17.11 1.09 4.29
CA GLY A 19 18.03 0.20 5.02
C GLY A 19 17.36 -0.73 6.04
N MET A 20 16.03 -0.64 6.24
CA MET A 20 15.27 -1.53 7.12
C MET A 20 14.27 -2.37 6.32
N THR A 21 14.05 -3.61 6.73
CA THR A 21 12.94 -4.39 6.20
C THR A 21 11.60 -3.92 6.78
N SER A 22 10.50 -4.17 6.06
CA SER A 22 9.14 -3.94 6.61
C SER A 22 8.89 -4.72 7.90
N HIS A 23 9.56 -5.88 8.07
CA HIS A 23 9.45 -6.68 9.29
C HIS A 23 10.18 -6.05 10.49
N ASP A 24 11.30 -5.37 10.26
CA ASP A 24 12.00 -4.62 11.32
C ASP A 24 11.13 -3.48 11.85
N VAL A 25 10.42 -2.76 10.97
CA VAL A 25 9.43 -1.76 11.37
C VAL A 25 8.32 -2.41 12.21
N VAL A 26 7.78 -3.56 11.81
CA VAL A 26 6.79 -4.31 12.60
C VAL A 26 7.34 -4.66 13.98
N ASN A 27 8.59 -5.13 14.07
CA ASN A 27 9.24 -5.47 15.35
C ASN A 27 9.43 -4.23 16.23
N ARG A 28 9.76 -3.09 15.65
CA ARG A 28 9.84 -1.82 16.39
C ARG A 28 8.46 -1.41 16.91
N CYS A 29 7.42 -1.46 16.08
CA CYS A 29 6.05 -1.17 16.49
C CYS A 29 5.55 -2.11 17.58
N ARG A 30 5.91 -3.41 17.55
CA ARG A 30 5.59 -4.35 18.64
C ARG A 30 6.13 -3.86 19.99
N ARG A 31 7.34 -3.32 20.02
CA ARG A 31 7.94 -2.77 21.25
C ARG A 31 7.26 -1.49 21.69
N ILE A 32 7.06 -0.54 20.76
CA ILE A 32 6.43 0.77 21.03
C ILE A 32 5.02 0.60 21.62
N PHE A 33 4.21 -0.27 21.05
CA PHE A 33 2.81 -0.47 21.45
C PHE A 33 2.61 -1.57 22.49
N GLY A 34 3.65 -2.32 22.86
CA GLY A 34 3.52 -3.45 23.79
C GLY A 34 2.59 -4.55 23.27
N GLU A 35 2.46 -4.72 21.93
CA GLU A 35 1.53 -5.65 21.28
C GLU A 35 2.28 -6.62 20.36
N LYS A 36 2.07 -7.92 20.52
CA LYS A 36 2.66 -8.93 19.63
C LYS A 36 1.99 -9.00 18.28
N ARG A 37 0.67 -8.75 18.26
CA ARG A 37 -0.13 -8.80 17.05
C ARG A 37 0.00 -7.51 16.28
N VAL A 38 1.05 -7.39 15.47
CA VAL A 38 1.32 -6.24 14.60
C VAL A 38 1.69 -6.77 13.22
N GLY A 39 1.18 -6.12 12.17
CA GLY A 39 1.45 -6.45 10.77
C GLY A 39 1.41 -5.22 9.88
N HIS A 40 2.03 -5.32 8.70
CA HIS A 40 1.96 -4.30 7.65
C HIS A 40 1.03 -4.73 6.51
N THR A 41 0.59 -3.79 5.67
CA THR A 41 -0.36 -4.05 4.57
C THR A 41 0.27 -4.03 3.18
N GLY A 42 1.58 -4.13 3.09
CA GLY A 42 2.31 -4.18 1.81
C GLY A 42 3.80 -4.02 2.02
N THR A 43 4.56 -5.03 1.64
CA THR A 43 6.02 -5.04 1.80
C THR A 43 6.67 -3.88 1.04
N LEU A 44 7.66 -3.27 1.65
CA LEU A 44 8.69 -2.46 1.02
C LEU A 44 10.02 -3.18 1.17
N ASP A 45 10.80 -3.19 0.09
CA ASP A 45 12.16 -3.74 0.08
C ASP A 45 13.07 -2.93 1.02
N PRO A 46 14.24 -3.45 1.46
CA PRO A 46 15.12 -2.73 2.38
C PRO A 46 15.57 -1.37 1.83
N LEU A 47 15.96 -1.31 0.56
CA LEU A 47 16.36 -0.05 -0.10
C LEU A 47 15.21 0.99 -0.14
N ALA A 48 13.97 0.53 -0.18
CA ALA A 48 12.81 1.41 -0.33
C ALA A 48 12.45 2.14 0.95
N SER A 49 11.97 3.39 0.81
CA SER A 49 11.43 4.22 1.90
C SER A 49 9.96 4.60 1.67
N GLY A 50 9.35 5.28 2.64
CA GLY A 50 8.04 5.91 2.48
C GLY A 50 6.89 5.17 3.13
N VAL A 51 5.68 5.39 2.64
CA VAL A 51 4.40 5.01 3.24
C VAL A 51 4.31 3.52 3.54
N LEU A 52 4.24 3.16 4.81
CA LEU A 52 4.03 1.80 5.29
C LEU A 52 2.89 1.76 6.32
N PRO A 53 1.66 1.35 5.91
CA PRO A 53 0.57 1.21 6.86
C PRO A 53 0.83 0.02 7.79
N ILE A 54 0.72 0.25 9.10
CA ILE A 54 0.91 -0.73 10.17
C ILE A 54 -0.40 -0.92 10.93
N CYS A 55 -0.85 -2.16 11.03
CA CYS A 55 -2.02 -2.56 11.81
C CYS A 55 -1.59 -3.15 13.15
N ILE A 56 -2.21 -2.68 14.23
CA ILE A 56 -1.86 -3.05 15.61
C ILE A 56 -3.07 -3.75 16.25
N GLY A 57 -2.82 -4.87 16.92
CA GLY A 57 -3.85 -5.66 17.57
C GLY A 57 -4.87 -6.27 16.60
N PRO A 58 -6.17 -6.30 16.96
CA PRO A 58 -7.24 -6.80 16.08
C PRO A 58 -7.32 -6.14 14.71
N ALA A 59 -6.84 -4.88 14.55
CA ALA A 59 -6.77 -4.18 13.28
C ALA A 59 -5.94 -4.91 12.21
N THR A 60 -5.07 -5.87 12.59
CA THR A 60 -4.35 -6.72 11.62
C THR A 60 -5.27 -7.50 10.68
N ARG A 61 -6.55 -7.68 11.04
CA ARG A 61 -7.56 -8.29 10.17
C ARG A 61 -8.00 -7.38 9.01
N LEU A 62 -7.75 -6.07 9.12
CA LEU A 62 -7.95 -5.11 8.01
C LEU A 62 -6.88 -5.27 6.91
N GLY A 63 -5.77 -5.96 7.22
CA GLY A 63 -4.62 -6.05 6.31
C GLY A 63 -4.96 -6.58 4.92
N ALA A 64 -5.86 -7.56 4.80
CA ALA A 64 -6.28 -8.11 3.51
C ALA A 64 -7.02 -7.06 2.65
N TYR A 65 -7.84 -6.22 3.27
CA TYR A 65 -8.59 -5.16 2.61
C TYR A 65 -7.66 -4.00 2.19
N LEU A 66 -6.79 -3.57 3.10
CA LEU A 66 -5.84 -2.47 2.86
C LEU A 66 -4.73 -2.83 1.86
N ALA A 67 -4.33 -4.10 1.75
CA ALA A 67 -3.30 -4.54 0.80
C ALA A 67 -3.75 -4.45 -0.66
N GLY A 68 -5.06 -4.46 -0.91
CA GLY A 68 -5.66 -4.45 -2.25
C GLY A 68 -5.63 -3.12 -2.98
N HIS A 69 -5.14 -2.05 -2.37
CA HIS A 69 -5.15 -0.70 -2.95
C HIS A 69 -4.01 -0.47 -3.94
N ASP A 70 -4.23 0.50 -4.84
CA ASP A 70 -3.23 1.06 -5.73
C ASP A 70 -2.15 1.81 -4.95
N LYS A 71 -1.01 2.05 -5.58
CA LYS A 71 0.15 2.68 -4.95
C LYS A 71 0.78 3.71 -5.86
N ALA A 72 1.36 4.75 -5.25
CA ALA A 72 2.21 5.69 -5.96
C ALA A 72 3.65 5.62 -5.42
N TYR A 73 4.60 5.73 -6.34
CA TYR A 73 6.02 5.63 -6.04
C TYR A 73 6.79 6.69 -6.79
N ARG A 74 7.89 7.18 -6.19
CA ARG A 74 8.99 7.83 -6.90
C ARG A 74 10.13 6.83 -6.99
N ALA A 75 10.56 6.53 -8.21
CA ALA A 75 11.61 5.57 -8.53
C ALA A 75 12.77 6.30 -9.18
N THR A 76 14.01 6.01 -8.74
CA THR A 76 15.22 6.35 -9.47
C THR A 76 15.72 5.12 -10.19
N ILE A 77 15.85 5.20 -11.51
CA ILE A 77 16.22 4.09 -12.39
C ILE A 77 17.58 4.41 -12.99
N ALA A 78 18.58 3.57 -12.72
CA ALA A 78 19.93 3.70 -13.27
C ALA A 78 20.10 2.77 -14.48
N PHE A 79 20.69 3.32 -15.55
CA PHE A 79 20.90 2.62 -16.83
C PHE A 79 22.38 2.31 -17.06
N GLY A 80 22.68 1.17 -17.65
CA GLY A 80 24.04 0.69 -17.92
C GLY A 80 24.41 -0.56 -17.12
N VAL A 81 23.69 -0.85 -16.05
CA VAL A 81 23.95 -2.00 -15.18
C VAL A 81 22.63 -2.72 -14.86
N GLY A 82 22.60 -4.03 -15.01
CA GLY A 82 21.52 -4.90 -14.58
C GLY A 82 21.98 -5.83 -13.46
N THR A 83 21.12 -6.06 -12.48
CA THR A 83 21.40 -6.91 -11.32
C THR A 83 20.45 -8.11 -11.25
N ASP A 84 20.77 -9.10 -10.43
CA ASP A 84 19.94 -10.30 -10.24
C ASP A 84 18.65 -10.02 -9.43
N THR A 85 18.61 -8.91 -8.69
CA THR A 85 17.44 -8.48 -7.92
C THR A 85 16.60 -7.42 -8.62
N ASP A 86 17.03 -6.91 -9.77
CA ASP A 86 16.51 -5.74 -10.48
C ASP A 86 16.59 -4.43 -9.63
N ASP A 87 17.43 -4.39 -8.57
CA ASP A 87 17.73 -3.23 -7.73
C ASP A 87 19.22 -3.13 -7.38
N CYS A 88 19.63 -2.04 -6.73
CA CYS A 88 21.04 -1.77 -6.41
C CYS A 88 21.64 -2.66 -5.31
N GLU A 89 20.84 -3.46 -4.59
CA GLU A 89 21.33 -4.40 -3.56
C GLU A 89 21.78 -5.75 -4.18
N GLY A 90 21.46 -5.99 -5.46
CA GLY A 90 21.77 -7.22 -6.18
C GLY A 90 23.20 -7.28 -6.74
N ARG A 91 23.59 -8.48 -7.16
CA ARG A 91 24.86 -8.69 -7.89
C ARG A 91 24.70 -8.25 -9.34
N VAL A 92 25.72 -7.57 -9.88
CA VAL A 92 25.75 -7.20 -11.29
C VAL A 92 25.75 -8.48 -12.15
N THR A 93 24.81 -8.58 -13.07
CA THR A 93 24.65 -9.70 -14.01
C THR A 93 24.91 -9.29 -15.45
N ARG A 94 24.69 -8.02 -15.78
CA ARG A 94 24.87 -7.46 -17.12
C ARG A 94 25.35 -6.02 -17.02
N THR A 95 26.20 -5.63 -17.96
CA THR A 95 26.59 -4.24 -18.20
C THR A 95 26.36 -3.90 -19.65
N GLY A 96 26.12 -2.64 -19.96
CA GLY A 96 25.91 -2.15 -21.31
C GLY A 96 25.99 -0.63 -21.32
N GLN A 97 26.13 -0.06 -22.49
CA GLN A 97 26.17 1.37 -22.66
C GLN A 97 24.75 1.91 -22.86
N ALA A 98 24.36 2.90 -22.09
CA ALA A 98 23.09 3.60 -22.32
C ALA A 98 23.18 4.42 -23.60
N PRO A 99 22.11 4.51 -24.40
CA PRO A 99 22.07 5.39 -25.56
C PRO A 99 22.23 6.85 -25.14
N VAL A 100 22.83 7.67 -25.98
CA VAL A 100 23.05 9.11 -25.72
C VAL A 100 21.73 9.84 -25.42
N GLU A 101 20.69 9.42 -26.10
CA GLU A 101 19.32 9.93 -25.96
C GLU A 101 18.73 9.71 -24.58
N ALA A 102 19.29 8.79 -23.77
CA ALA A 102 18.88 8.59 -22.37
C ALA A 102 19.10 9.84 -21.48
N GLY A 103 19.88 10.82 -21.95
CA GLY A 103 20.02 12.14 -21.33
C GLY A 103 19.04 13.19 -21.85
N ASP A 104 18.30 12.91 -22.93
CA ASP A 104 17.31 13.83 -23.50
C ASP A 104 15.94 13.65 -22.86
N ARG A 105 15.38 14.74 -22.32
CA ARG A 105 14.12 14.70 -21.59
C ARG A 105 12.94 14.26 -22.49
N GLY A 106 12.90 14.70 -23.74
CA GLY A 106 11.83 14.34 -24.67
C GLY A 106 11.83 12.85 -25.00
N PHE A 107 13.02 12.27 -25.22
CA PHE A 107 13.18 10.83 -25.40
C PHE A 107 12.72 10.07 -24.16
N VAL A 108 13.11 10.51 -22.96
CA VAL A 108 12.74 9.88 -21.69
C VAL A 108 11.24 9.91 -21.48
N GLU A 109 10.59 11.08 -21.65
CA GLU A 109 9.14 11.22 -21.50
C GLU A 109 8.38 10.35 -22.51
N HIS A 110 8.84 10.27 -23.75
CA HIS A 110 8.25 9.40 -24.76
C HIS A 110 8.38 7.91 -24.37
N THR A 111 9.56 7.50 -23.90
CA THR A 111 9.83 6.12 -23.50
C THR A 111 9.01 5.71 -22.28
N VAL A 112 8.95 6.57 -21.27
CA VAL A 112 8.18 6.34 -20.04
C VAL A 112 6.67 6.28 -20.34
N ALA A 113 6.16 7.11 -21.26
CA ALA A 113 4.76 7.08 -21.68
C ALA A 113 4.34 5.72 -22.28
N GLN A 114 5.26 4.98 -22.88
CA GLN A 114 4.98 3.63 -23.41
C GLN A 114 4.75 2.57 -22.33
N MET A 115 4.97 2.91 -21.03
CA MET A 115 4.67 2.02 -19.92
C MET A 115 3.23 2.15 -19.43
N LEU A 116 2.45 3.11 -19.95
CA LEU A 116 1.08 3.34 -19.50
C LEU A 116 0.11 2.23 -19.93
N GLY A 117 -0.91 2.03 -19.11
CA GLY A 117 -2.02 1.12 -19.36
C GLY A 117 -1.82 -0.30 -18.82
N PRO A 118 -2.76 -1.20 -19.16
CA PRO A 118 -2.72 -2.59 -18.74
C PRO A 118 -1.62 -3.35 -19.48
N GLN A 119 -0.87 -4.16 -18.76
CA GLN A 119 0.23 -4.96 -19.30
C GLN A 119 0.53 -6.21 -18.47
N LYS A 120 1.22 -7.18 -19.07
CA LYS A 120 1.76 -8.32 -18.35
C LYS A 120 3.17 -8.03 -17.90
N GLN A 121 3.42 -8.20 -16.59
CA GLN A 121 4.73 -8.01 -16.00
C GLN A 121 5.30 -9.33 -15.50
N MET A 122 6.54 -9.62 -15.86
CA MET A 122 7.31 -10.71 -15.25
C MET A 122 7.85 -10.24 -13.89
N PRO A 123 7.40 -10.84 -12.76
CA PRO A 123 7.91 -10.47 -11.45
C PRO A 123 9.42 -10.72 -11.31
N PRO A 124 10.13 -9.98 -10.44
CA PRO A 124 11.53 -10.29 -10.15
C PRO A 124 11.66 -11.64 -9.43
N ALA A 125 12.77 -12.34 -9.64
CA ALA A 125 13.05 -13.63 -8.99
C ALA A 125 13.03 -13.51 -7.46
N TYR A 126 13.50 -12.38 -6.93
CA TYR A 126 13.49 -12.04 -5.51
C TYR A 126 12.16 -11.37 -5.12
N SER A 127 11.07 -12.16 -5.09
CA SER A 127 9.74 -11.68 -4.73
C SER A 127 9.09 -12.51 -3.60
N ALA A 128 8.07 -11.95 -2.95
CA ALA A 128 7.32 -12.64 -1.90
C ALA A 128 6.26 -13.62 -2.46
N ILE A 129 6.25 -13.87 -3.77
CA ILE A 129 5.33 -14.81 -4.42
C ILE A 129 5.63 -16.22 -3.92
N LYS A 130 4.56 -16.93 -3.58
CA LYS A 130 4.66 -18.34 -3.17
C LYS A 130 4.40 -19.25 -4.36
N VAL A 131 5.33 -20.18 -4.59
CA VAL A 131 5.18 -21.28 -5.54
C VAL A 131 5.36 -22.57 -4.75
N ASN A 132 4.39 -23.47 -4.79
CA ASN A 132 4.42 -24.73 -4.01
C ASN A 132 4.68 -24.53 -2.50
N GLY A 133 4.15 -23.42 -1.92
CA GLY A 133 4.29 -23.13 -0.49
C GLY A 133 5.59 -22.41 -0.09
N LYS A 134 6.63 -22.40 -0.93
CA LYS A 134 7.91 -21.71 -0.69
C LYS A 134 7.90 -20.32 -1.37
N LYS A 135 8.43 -19.31 -0.70
CA LYS A 135 8.52 -17.97 -1.31
C LYS A 135 9.67 -17.91 -2.30
N SER A 136 9.46 -17.22 -3.43
CA SER A 136 10.44 -17.14 -4.52
C SER A 136 11.78 -16.57 -4.03
N TYR A 137 11.80 -15.55 -3.16
CA TYR A 137 13.05 -14.99 -2.65
C TYR A 137 13.83 -15.97 -1.75
N GLU A 138 13.16 -16.92 -1.06
CA GLU A 138 13.82 -17.95 -0.25
C GLU A 138 14.55 -18.94 -1.16
N ALA A 139 13.89 -19.37 -2.22
CA ALA A 139 14.51 -20.26 -3.23
C ALA A 139 15.67 -19.58 -3.97
N ALA A 140 15.49 -18.31 -4.37
CA ALA A 140 16.51 -17.55 -5.08
C ALA A 140 17.80 -17.38 -4.24
N ARG A 141 17.68 -17.17 -2.91
CA ARG A 141 18.82 -17.12 -1.99
C ARG A 141 19.56 -18.45 -1.87
N GLU A 142 18.88 -19.57 -2.09
CA GLU A 142 19.45 -20.92 -2.13
C GLU A 142 20.04 -21.27 -3.52
N GLY A 143 20.03 -20.32 -4.47
CA GLY A 143 20.50 -20.51 -5.83
C GLY A 143 19.50 -21.17 -6.78
N HIS A 144 18.25 -21.37 -6.33
CA HIS A 144 17.19 -21.97 -7.13
C HIS A 144 16.24 -20.88 -7.64
N ILE A 145 16.39 -20.49 -8.90
CA ILE A 145 15.47 -19.55 -9.54
C ILE A 145 14.19 -20.29 -9.90
N ILE A 146 13.08 -19.89 -9.28
CA ILE A 146 11.74 -20.41 -9.61
C ILE A 146 11.20 -19.60 -10.80
N GLU A 147 10.75 -20.28 -11.83
CA GLU A 147 10.04 -19.64 -12.93
C GLU A 147 8.69 -19.12 -12.45
N LEU A 148 8.47 -17.81 -12.59
CA LEU A 148 7.25 -17.14 -12.19
C LEU A 148 6.38 -16.89 -13.41
N ALA A 149 5.06 -16.96 -13.23
CA ALA A 149 4.12 -16.60 -14.29
C ALA A 149 3.99 -15.06 -14.38
N PRO A 150 3.85 -14.50 -15.58
CA PRO A 150 3.52 -13.11 -15.78
C PRO A 150 2.22 -12.74 -15.06
N ARG A 151 2.15 -11.50 -14.56
CA ARG A 151 0.97 -10.97 -13.85
C ARG A 151 0.39 -9.79 -14.60
N ASP A 152 -0.93 -9.70 -14.58
CA ASP A 152 -1.63 -8.53 -15.09
C ASP A 152 -1.44 -7.39 -14.09
N ILE A 153 -0.93 -6.27 -14.60
CA ILE A 153 -0.75 -5.01 -13.89
C ILE A 153 -1.28 -3.86 -14.73
N GLU A 154 -1.44 -2.71 -14.11
CA GLU A 154 -1.77 -1.48 -14.81
C GLU A 154 -0.92 -0.33 -14.28
N VAL A 155 -0.37 0.47 -15.20
CA VAL A 155 0.31 1.73 -14.89
C VAL A 155 -0.64 2.85 -15.25
N TYR A 156 -1.23 3.49 -14.25
CA TYR A 156 -2.23 4.55 -14.43
C TYR A 156 -1.60 5.87 -14.84
N SER A 157 -0.42 6.19 -14.28
CA SER A 157 0.37 7.35 -14.66
C SER A 157 1.86 7.08 -14.46
N ALA A 158 2.68 7.76 -15.29
CA ALA A 158 4.12 7.73 -15.20
C ALA A 158 4.64 9.13 -15.61
N ASN A 159 5.19 9.87 -14.64
CA ASN A 159 5.62 11.25 -14.83
C ASN A 159 7.13 11.37 -14.60
N VAL A 160 7.86 11.88 -15.58
CA VAL A 160 9.30 12.13 -15.46
C VAL A 160 9.55 13.36 -14.60
N VAL A 161 10.17 13.13 -13.44
CA VAL A 161 10.52 14.19 -12.48
C VAL A 161 11.86 14.83 -12.85
N ALA A 162 12.89 13.99 -13.03
CA ALA A 162 14.23 14.42 -13.38
C ALA A 162 14.91 13.44 -14.34
N VAL A 163 15.80 13.96 -15.17
CA VAL A 163 16.69 13.21 -16.03
C VAL A 163 18.11 13.66 -15.70
N ARG A 164 18.95 12.73 -15.30
CA ARG A 164 20.38 12.97 -15.04
C ARG A 164 21.20 12.21 -16.07
N PRO A 165 21.85 12.93 -17.01
CA PRO A 165 22.80 12.28 -17.92
C PRO A 165 23.98 11.72 -17.13
N GLY A 166 24.48 10.57 -17.54
CA GLY A 166 25.69 10.00 -16.95
C GLY A 166 26.91 10.86 -17.33
N VAL A 167 27.86 11.00 -16.37
CA VAL A 167 29.11 11.71 -16.59
C VAL A 167 30.27 10.86 -16.01
N GLY A 168 31.25 10.53 -16.84
CA GLY A 168 32.34 9.67 -16.42
C GLY A 168 31.86 8.26 -16.05
N GLU A 169 32.09 7.84 -14.81
CA GLU A 169 31.63 6.54 -14.28
C GLU A 169 30.20 6.58 -13.75
N GLN A 170 29.57 7.76 -13.67
CA GLN A 170 28.18 7.89 -13.22
C GLN A 170 27.22 7.40 -14.30
N LEU A 171 26.29 6.53 -13.90
CA LEU A 171 25.24 6.03 -14.78
C LEU A 171 24.19 7.11 -15.05
N PRO A 172 23.60 7.14 -16.26
CA PRO A 172 22.40 7.94 -16.49
C PRO A 172 21.28 7.47 -15.57
N GLU A 173 20.52 8.41 -15.01
CA GLU A 173 19.41 8.09 -14.12
C GLU A 173 18.14 8.87 -14.48
N TRP A 174 17.00 8.21 -14.33
CA TRP A 174 15.68 8.83 -14.46
C TRP A 174 14.94 8.74 -13.13
N ASP A 175 14.42 9.89 -12.66
CA ASP A 175 13.43 9.92 -11.58
C ASP A 175 12.04 9.94 -12.18
N VAL A 176 11.25 8.91 -11.89
CA VAL A 176 9.89 8.75 -12.42
C VAL A 176 8.91 8.51 -11.29
N GLU A 177 7.81 9.25 -11.29
CA GLU A 177 6.67 8.98 -10.42
C GLU A 177 5.66 8.09 -11.15
N PHE A 178 5.42 6.91 -10.57
CA PHE A 178 4.45 5.94 -11.06
C PHE A 178 3.25 5.86 -10.13
N ARG A 179 2.03 5.83 -10.72
CA ARG A 179 0.82 5.33 -10.05
C ARG A 179 0.44 4.00 -10.69
N VAL A 180 0.32 2.94 -9.88
CA VAL A 180 0.22 1.57 -10.38
C VAL A 180 -0.81 0.76 -9.60
N SER A 181 -1.36 -0.25 -10.26
CA SER A 181 -2.23 -1.24 -9.65
C SER A 181 -1.50 -2.07 -8.59
N LYS A 182 -2.28 -2.67 -7.69
CA LYS A 182 -1.76 -3.65 -6.72
C LYS A 182 -0.95 -4.75 -7.41
N GLY A 183 0.13 -5.18 -6.76
CA GLY A 183 0.96 -6.31 -7.24
C GLY A 183 2.02 -5.92 -8.26
N THR A 184 2.08 -4.67 -8.71
CA THR A 184 3.13 -4.16 -9.58
C THR A 184 4.47 -4.10 -8.86
N TYR A 185 5.53 -4.59 -9.49
CA TYR A 185 6.92 -4.50 -9.03
C TYR A 185 7.64 -3.36 -9.76
N ILE A 186 8.01 -2.31 -9.01
CA ILE A 186 8.72 -1.15 -9.60
C ILE A 186 10.12 -1.56 -10.08
N ARG A 187 10.77 -2.52 -9.44
CA ARG A 187 12.04 -3.12 -9.90
C ARG A 187 11.93 -3.72 -11.29
N ALA A 188 10.83 -4.44 -11.54
CA ALA A 188 10.57 -4.99 -12.87
C ALA A 188 10.26 -3.88 -13.91
N LEU A 189 9.57 -2.79 -13.52
CA LEU A 189 9.39 -1.64 -14.43
C LEU A 189 10.73 -1.00 -14.80
N ALA A 190 11.68 -0.89 -13.87
CA ALA A 190 13.03 -0.40 -14.15
C ALA A 190 13.76 -1.29 -15.16
N ARG A 191 13.75 -2.60 -14.95
CA ARG A 191 14.31 -3.58 -15.90
C ARG A 191 13.64 -3.48 -17.28
N ASP A 192 12.31 -3.40 -17.31
CA ASP A 192 11.52 -3.39 -18.54
C ASP A 192 11.74 -2.08 -19.33
N LEU A 193 11.96 -0.93 -18.66
CA LEU A 193 12.41 0.31 -19.28
C LEU A 193 13.81 0.16 -19.91
N GLY A 194 14.73 -0.50 -19.20
CA GLY A 194 16.04 -0.83 -19.75
C GLY A 194 15.95 -1.66 -21.04
N HIS A 195 15.09 -2.67 -21.06
CA HIS A 195 14.85 -3.49 -22.27
C HIS A 195 14.32 -2.64 -23.44
N LYS A 196 13.43 -1.68 -23.17
CA LYS A 196 12.87 -0.78 -24.21
C LYS A 196 13.92 0.07 -24.90
N ILE A 197 14.95 0.51 -24.18
CA ILE A 197 16.04 1.34 -24.76
C ILE A 197 17.28 0.52 -25.11
N GLY A 198 17.20 -0.82 -25.01
CA GLY A 198 18.31 -1.72 -25.38
C GLY A 198 19.50 -1.67 -24.41
N CYS A 199 19.29 -1.26 -23.16
CA CYS A 199 20.34 -1.09 -22.16
C CYS A 199 19.93 -1.76 -20.85
N PRO A 200 20.84 -2.47 -20.13
CA PRO A 200 20.55 -2.96 -18.80
C PRO A 200 20.18 -1.82 -17.85
N ALA A 201 19.21 -2.05 -16.97
CA ALA A 201 18.80 -1.06 -15.97
C ALA A 201 18.41 -1.76 -14.65
N HIS A 202 18.49 -1.00 -13.57
CA HIS A 202 18.03 -1.43 -12.25
C HIS A 202 17.47 -0.25 -11.47
N LEU A 203 16.72 -0.55 -10.43
CA LEU A 203 16.20 0.43 -9.50
C LEU A 203 17.30 0.86 -8.51
N SER A 204 17.75 2.13 -8.55
CA SER A 204 18.77 2.65 -7.64
C SER A 204 18.17 3.24 -6.35
N ALA A 205 16.95 3.79 -6.40
CA ALA A 205 16.21 4.25 -5.22
C ALA A 205 14.70 4.11 -5.41
N LEU A 206 13.97 3.94 -4.29
CA LEU A 206 12.52 3.85 -4.29
C LEU A 206 11.92 4.53 -3.07
N ARG A 207 10.92 5.37 -3.29
CA ARG A 207 10.09 5.94 -2.23
C ARG A 207 8.62 5.71 -2.54
N ARG A 208 7.89 5.04 -1.65
CA ARG A 208 6.45 4.91 -1.77
C ARG A 208 5.75 6.16 -1.24
N LEU A 209 5.04 6.85 -2.10
CA LEU A 209 4.38 8.13 -1.82
C LEU A 209 2.95 7.93 -1.29
N GLU A 210 2.27 6.87 -1.77
CA GLU A 210 0.87 6.63 -1.44
C GLU A 210 0.51 5.14 -1.44
N VAL A 211 -0.41 4.75 -0.56
CA VAL A 211 -1.08 3.44 -0.55
C VAL A 211 -2.57 3.67 -0.35
N GLY A 212 -3.39 3.46 -1.38
CA GLY A 212 -4.82 3.77 -1.33
C GLY A 212 -5.03 5.27 -1.09
N GLY A 213 -5.68 5.64 0.01
CA GLY A 213 -5.85 7.03 0.40
C GLY A 213 -4.86 7.54 1.44
N LEU A 214 -3.83 6.75 1.80
CA LEU A 214 -2.81 7.16 2.76
C LEU A 214 -1.62 7.75 2.03
N THR A 215 -1.33 9.03 2.27
CA THR A 215 -0.20 9.77 1.72
C THR A 215 0.97 9.85 2.70
N LEU A 216 2.11 10.31 2.20
CA LEU A 216 3.33 10.44 3.00
C LEU A 216 3.17 11.47 4.14
N ASP A 217 2.43 12.56 3.91
CA ASP A 217 2.22 13.64 4.88
C ASP A 217 1.45 13.18 6.13
N GLU A 218 0.72 12.08 6.01
CA GLU A 218 -0.02 11.46 7.11
C GLU A 218 0.79 10.37 7.82
N CYS A 219 1.98 10.09 7.34
CA CYS A 219 2.89 9.12 7.95
C CYS A 219 3.83 9.82 8.92
N VAL A 220 4.12 9.13 10.01
CA VAL A 220 5.07 9.62 11.00
C VAL A 220 6.41 8.87 10.87
N PRO A 221 7.54 9.54 11.09
CA PRO A 221 8.82 8.87 11.24
C PRO A 221 8.76 7.82 12.35
N LEU A 222 9.45 6.70 12.16
CA LEU A 222 9.41 5.58 13.11
C LEU A 222 9.85 5.99 14.53
N GLU A 223 10.79 6.94 14.62
CA GLU A 223 11.30 7.48 15.87
C GLU A 223 10.26 8.31 16.62
N ALA A 224 9.43 9.05 15.90
CA ALA A 224 8.38 9.89 16.49
C ALA A 224 7.20 9.08 17.03
N LEU A 225 7.02 7.86 16.53
CA LEU A 225 5.84 7.02 16.84
C LEU A 225 5.74 6.68 18.34
N GLU A 226 6.88 6.56 19.05
CA GLU A 226 6.90 6.28 20.49
C GLU A 226 6.28 7.41 21.33
N GLY A 227 6.51 8.66 20.93
CA GLY A 227 5.92 9.84 21.59
C GLY A 227 4.44 10.08 21.22
N LEU A 228 4.04 9.68 20.01
CA LEU A 228 2.68 9.88 19.53
C LEU A 228 1.71 8.78 19.95
N LYS A 229 2.13 7.52 19.88
CA LYS A 229 1.31 6.33 20.21
C LYS A 229 -0.12 6.42 19.62
N LEU A 230 -1.13 6.53 20.45
CA LEU A 230 -2.53 6.58 20.03
C LEU A 230 -2.87 7.80 19.17
N ARG A 231 -2.13 8.91 19.34
CA ARG A 231 -2.34 10.12 18.52
C ARG A 231 -1.94 9.95 17.06
N ALA A 232 -1.15 8.92 16.75
CA ALA A 232 -0.82 8.55 15.37
C ALA A 232 -1.88 7.64 14.71
N ALA A 233 -2.99 7.34 15.40
CA ALA A 233 -4.04 6.50 14.85
C ALA A 233 -4.74 7.18 13.68
N LEU A 234 -4.89 6.45 12.58
CA LEU A 234 -5.58 6.86 11.36
C LEU A 234 -7.02 6.31 11.35
N ASP A 235 -7.92 6.98 10.61
CA ASP A 235 -9.26 6.46 10.40
C ASP A 235 -9.27 5.27 9.43
N PRO A 236 -9.55 4.04 9.88
CA PRO A 236 -9.58 2.88 8.99
C PRO A 236 -10.70 2.95 7.95
N VAL A 237 -11.80 3.67 8.20
CA VAL A 237 -12.89 3.85 7.23
C VAL A 237 -12.40 4.62 6.01
N ARG A 238 -11.65 5.70 6.26
CA ARG A 238 -11.03 6.49 5.19
C ARG A 238 -10.00 5.68 4.41
N LEU A 239 -9.14 4.95 5.12
CA LEU A 239 -8.12 4.12 4.48
C LEU A 239 -8.71 3.00 3.63
N LEU A 240 -9.84 2.43 4.04
CA LEU A 240 -10.56 1.40 3.30
C LEU A 240 -11.32 1.97 2.09
N GLY A 241 -11.71 3.26 2.15
CA GLY A 241 -12.50 3.91 1.12
C GLY A 241 -13.91 3.31 0.97
N VAL A 242 -14.48 2.78 2.06
CA VAL A 242 -15.79 2.13 2.08
C VAL A 242 -16.86 3.06 2.68
N ARG A 243 -18.11 2.81 2.31
CA ARG A 243 -19.26 3.39 3.00
C ARG A 243 -19.37 2.81 4.42
N PHE A 244 -20.11 3.48 5.27
CA PHE A 244 -20.24 3.06 6.66
C PHE A 244 -21.62 3.38 7.24
N THR A 245 -21.93 2.72 8.36
CA THR A 245 -23.13 2.97 9.15
C THR A 245 -22.80 3.07 10.64
N TYR A 246 -23.61 3.79 11.38
CA TYR A 246 -23.51 3.86 12.83
C TYR A 246 -24.50 2.92 13.48
N VAL A 247 -24.09 2.29 14.58
CA VAL A 247 -24.95 1.43 15.39
C VAL A 247 -24.75 1.70 16.87
N GLU A 248 -25.83 1.57 17.65
CA GLU A 248 -25.84 1.79 19.10
C GLU A 248 -26.71 0.75 19.82
N GLY A 249 -26.60 0.68 21.14
CA GLY A 249 -27.47 -0.12 22.00
C GLY A 249 -27.51 -1.60 21.62
N ALA A 250 -28.71 -2.14 21.50
CA ALA A 250 -28.93 -3.57 21.19
C ALA A 250 -28.42 -3.96 19.81
N VAL A 251 -28.42 -3.04 18.81
CA VAL A 251 -27.93 -3.32 17.47
C VAL A 251 -26.40 -3.45 17.51
N ALA A 252 -25.69 -2.60 18.25
CA ALA A 252 -24.23 -2.73 18.40
C ALA A 252 -23.85 -4.06 19.07
N GLN A 253 -24.63 -4.52 20.05
CA GLN A 253 -24.43 -5.84 20.68
C GLN A 253 -24.66 -6.99 19.70
N ALA A 254 -25.71 -6.91 18.88
CA ALA A 254 -26.00 -7.89 17.84
C ALA A 254 -24.86 -7.97 16.80
N VAL A 255 -24.32 -6.81 16.39
CA VAL A 255 -23.13 -6.69 15.51
C VAL A 255 -21.92 -7.36 16.15
N GLY A 256 -21.68 -7.12 17.44
CA GLY A 256 -20.60 -7.76 18.21
C GLY A 256 -20.67 -9.30 18.18
N ASN A 257 -21.85 -9.87 18.05
CA ASN A 257 -22.11 -11.30 17.92
C ASN A 257 -22.08 -11.78 16.42
N GLY A 258 -21.88 -10.88 15.48
CA GLY A 258 -21.85 -11.20 14.05
C GLY A 258 -23.22 -11.40 13.39
N ASN A 259 -24.31 -10.94 14.03
CA ASN A 259 -25.66 -11.04 13.48
C ASN A 259 -25.80 -10.17 12.22
N ALA A 260 -26.60 -10.63 11.26
CA ALA A 260 -26.87 -9.88 10.04
C ALA A 260 -27.63 -8.57 10.34
N LEU A 261 -27.37 -7.54 9.52
CA LEU A 261 -28.09 -6.26 9.55
C LEU A 261 -28.99 -6.19 8.32
N ARG A 262 -30.28 -5.84 8.50
CA ARG A 262 -31.16 -5.59 7.37
C ARG A 262 -30.76 -4.26 6.71
N ALA A 263 -30.71 -4.24 5.38
CA ALA A 263 -30.31 -3.03 4.65
C ALA A 263 -31.25 -1.84 4.92
N ALA A 264 -32.56 -2.12 5.10
CA ALA A 264 -33.58 -1.11 5.41
C ALA A 264 -33.37 -0.43 6.78
N ASP A 265 -32.63 -1.07 7.70
CA ASP A 265 -32.34 -0.53 9.04
C ASP A 265 -30.98 0.21 9.08
N CYS A 266 -30.25 0.26 7.96
CA CYS A 266 -28.92 0.85 7.86
C CYS A 266 -28.97 2.17 7.11
N GLN A 267 -28.70 3.28 7.79
CA GLN A 267 -28.40 4.55 7.14
C GLN A 267 -26.92 4.54 6.71
N LEU A 268 -26.66 4.58 5.41
CA LEU A 268 -25.31 4.54 4.88
C LEU A 268 -24.74 5.93 4.68
N PHE A 269 -23.49 6.09 5.08
CA PHE A 269 -22.72 7.31 4.95
C PHE A 269 -21.50 7.07 4.07
N GLU A 270 -21.07 8.13 3.37
CA GLU A 270 -19.83 8.13 2.58
C GLU A 270 -19.00 9.37 2.87
N ARG A 271 -17.69 9.28 2.70
CA ARG A 271 -16.80 10.43 2.72
C ARG A 271 -16.67 11.01 1.32
N ARG A 272 -16.75 12.34 1.20
CA ARG A 272 -16.36 13.02 -0.04
C ARG A 272 -14.88 12.75 -0.28
N ARG A 273 -14.53 12.27 -1.46
CA ARG A 273 -13.14 12.31 -1.92
C ARG A 273 -12.78 13.76 -2.10
N SER A 274 -11.74 14.25 -1.40
CA SER A 274 -11.13 15.53 -1.68
C SER A 274 -10.53 15.45 -3.07
N THR A 275 -11.03 16.27 -4.00
CA THR A 275 -10.28 16.54 -5.23
C THR A 275 -9.22 17.57 -4.88
N ALA A 276 -8.01 17.47 -5.43
CA ALA A 276 -6.84 18.31 -5.13
C ALA A 276 -7.07 19.84 -5.23
N GLN A 277 -8.22 20.25 -5.71
CA GLN A 277 -8.66 21.65 -5.82
C GLN A 277 -9.47 22.14 -4.60
N ALA A 278 -9.86 21.26 -3.66
CA ALA A 278 -10.63 21.60 -2.47
C ALA A 278 -9.77 21.84 -1.21
N GLU A 279 -8.46 21.66 -1.32
CA GLU A 279 -7.52 21.72 -0.17
C GLU A 279 -7.18 23.13 0.32
N MET A 280 -7.70 24.18 -0.31
CA MET A 280 -7.50 25.57 0.16
C MET A 280 -8.52 26.02 1.19
N CYS A 281 -9.44 25.17 1.60
CA CYS A 281 -10.36 25.43 2.72
C CYS A 281 -10.33 24.27 3.69
N ALA A 282 -9.43 24.36 4.67
CA ALA A 282 -9.32 23.41 5.77
C ALA A 282 -10.54 23.49 6.67
N CYS A 283 -11.63 22.79 6.32
CA CYS A 283 -12.71 22.45 7.23
C CYS A 283 -13.57 21.35 6.60
N THR A 284 -13.60 20.21 7.26
CA THR A 284 -14.57 19.13 7.05
C THR A 284 -14.50 18.43 5.70
N ALA A 285 -13.69 17.38 5.59
CA ALA A 285 -13.95 16.29 4.65
C ALA A 285 -15.33 15.70 5.02
N GLY A 286 -16.41 16.31 4.48
CA GLY A 286 -17.77 16.12 4.94
C GLY A 286 -18.23 14.69 4.73
N VAL A 287 -18.63 14.06 5.82
CA VAL A 287 -19.47 12.87 5.80
C VAL A 287 -20.84 13.30 5.29
N ARG A 288 -21.37 12.59 4.30
CA ARG A 288 -22.75 12.78 3.85
C ARG A 288 -23.49 11.45 3.86
N GLU A 289 -24.78 11.52 4.03
CA GLU A 289 -25.65 10.37 3.81
C GLU A 289 -25.59 9.97 2.32
N SER A 290 -25.42 8.68 2.05
CA SER A 290 -25.42 8.14 0.70
C SER A 290 -26.83 7.78 0.29
N ALA A 291 -27.36 8.45 -0.73
CA ALA A 291 -28.65 8.11 -1.32
C ALA A 291 -28.60 6.85 -2.21
N GLN A 292 -27.40 6.32 -2.48
CA GLN A 292 -27.23 5.17 -3.36
C GLN A 292 -27.52 3.87 -2.62
N ALA A 293 -28.37 3.00 -3.22
CA ALA A 293 -28.61 1.66 -2.71
C ALA A 293 -27.29 0.85 -2.65
N PRO A 294 -27.18 -0.09 -1.68
CA PRO A 294 -26.01 -0.95 -1.62
C PRO A 294 -25.93 -1.87 -2.84
N GLN A 295 -24.71 -2.12 -3.32
CA GLN A 295 -24.43 -3.00 -4.44
C GLN A 295 -24.09 -4.41 -3.94
N GLU A 296 -24.32 -5.43 -4.81
CA GLU A 296 -23.93 -6.80 -4.47
C GLU A 296 -22.46 -6.88 -4.10
N ASP A 297 -22.15 -7.64 -3.07
CA ASP A 297 -20.81 -7.83 -2.50
C ASP A 297 -20.14 -6.55 -1.94
N GLU A 298 -20.86 -5.45 -1.87
CA GLU A 298 -20.31 -4.22 -1.30
C GLU A 298 -19.97 -4.40 0.19
N VAL A 299 -18.74 -4.02 0.54
CA VAL A 299 -18.27 -4.02 1.93
C VAL A 299 -18.49 -2.67 2.56
N ILE A 300 -19.11 -2.64 3.75
CA ILE A 300 -19.30 -1.44 4.56
C ILE A 300 -18.60 -1.58 5.92
N ALA A 301 -18.23 -0.45 6.53
CA ALA A 301 -17.77 -0.42 7.91
C ALA A 301 -18.92 -0.13 8.86
N VAL A 302 -19.00 -0.86 9.96
CA VAL A 302 -19.95 -0.61 11.04
C VAL A 302 -19.24 0.09 12.19
N ILE A 303 -19.76 1.23 12.61
CA ILE A 303 -19.15 2.11 13.61
C ILE A 303 -20.00 2.15 14.87
N SER A 304 -19.35 2.02 16.02
CA SER A 304 -19.93 2.27 17.33
C SER A 304 -18.88 2.92 18.23
N GLN A 305 -19.27 3.94 19.02
CA GLN A 305 -18.39 4.63 19.98
C GLN A 305 -17.03 5.05 19.38
N ASN A 306 -17.07 5.68 18.21
CA ASN A 306 -15.88 6.11 17.44
C ASN A 306 -14.87 4.98 17.12
N LYS A 307 -15.35 3.75 16.96
CA LYS A 307 -14.56 2.59 16.56
C LYS A 307 -15.23 1.86 15.42
N VAL A 308 -14.45 1.32 14.50
CA VAL A 308 -14.96 0.31 13.57
C VAL A 308 -15.10 -0.99 14.34
N VAL A 309 -16.34 -1.45 14.54
CA VAL A 309 -16.65 -2.67 15.29
C VAL A 309 -16.80 -3.89 14.39
N ALA A 310 -17.08 -3.67 13.09
CA ALA A 310 -17.15 -4.76 12.13
C ALA A 310 -17.01 -4.26 10.68
N LEU A 311 -16.69 -5.19 9.77
CA LEU A 311 -16.92 -5.05 8.32
C LEU A 311 -18.03 -6.02 7.92
N TYR A 312 -18.96 -5.55 7.10
CA TYR A 312 -20.11 -6.28 6.62
C TYR A 312 -20.15 -6.23 5.09
N GLN A 313 -20.62 -7.30 4.48
CA GLN A 313 -20.80 -7.42 3.04
C GLN A 313 -22.31 -7.54 2.70
N TYR A 314 -22.74 -6.83 1.68
CA TYR A 314 -24.12 -6.85 1.23
C TYR A 314 -24.45 -8.11 0.44
N ASP A 315 -25.62 -8.67 0.69
CA ASP A 315 -26.24 -9.79 -0.04
C ASP A 315 -27.60 -9.30 -0.55
N SER A 316 -27.69 -9.04 -1.85
CA SER A 316 -28.91 -8.50 -2.48
C SER A 316 -30.08 -9.48 -2.41
N ARG A 317 -29.82 -10.80 -2.43
CA ARG A 317 -30.87 -11.83 -2.34
C ARG A 317 -31.61 -11.81 -1.02
N ARG A 318 -30.91 -11.41 0.05
CA ARG A 318 -31.46 -11.32 1.41
C ARG A 318 -31.78 -9.90 1.84
N ALA A 319 -31.47 -8.91 1.00
CA ALA A 319 -31.53 -7.49 1.33
C ALA A 319 -30.89 -7.18 2.71
N SER A 320 -29.72 -7.78 2.98
CA SER A 320 -29.06 -7.70 4.28
C SER A 320 -27.55 -7.70 4.15
N PHE A 321 -26.88 -7.16 5.16
CA PHE A 321 -25.43 -7.19 5.31
C PHE A 321 -25.03 -8.34 6.25
N LYS A 322 -24.05 -9.14 5.84
CA LYS A 322 -23.45 -10.23 6.62
C LYS A 322 -22.08 -9.84 7.14
N ALA A 323 -21.75 -10.24 8.36
CA ALA A 323 -20.45 -9.97 8.96
C ALA A 323 -19.32 -10.70 8.20
N CYS A 324 -18.35 -9.94 7.67
CA CYS A 324 -17.09 -10.45 7.14
C CYS A 324 -16.04 -10.51 8.24
N CYS A 325 -16.03 -9.51 9.13
CA CYS A 325 -15.04 -9.35 10.15
C CYS A 325 -15.63 -8.58 11.35
N VAL A 326 -15.64 -9.17 12.54
CA VAL A 326 -16.07 -8.53 13.78
C VAL A 326 -14.85 -8.27 14.67
N PHE A 327 -14.73 -7.05 15.20
CA PHE A 327 -13.63 -6.63 16.08
C PHE A 327 -14.16 -6.50 17.51
N GLN A 328 -13.83 -7.44 18.39
CA GLN A 328 -14.34 -7.44 19.77
C GLN A 328 -14.01 -6.16 20.56
N THR A 329 -12.84 -5.57 20.34
CA THR A 329 -12.43 -4.30 20.99
C THR A 329 -12.68 -3.08 20.10
N GLY A 330 -13.16 -3.28 18.88
CA GLY A 330 -13.23 -2.24 17.85
C GLY A 330 -11.85 -1.78 17.37
N VAL A 331 -11.79 -1.10 16.23
CA VAL A 331 -10.59 -0.44 15.71
C VAL A 331 -10.76 1.05 15.87
N LEU A 332 -9.84 1.70 16.58
CA LEU A 332 -9.86 3.15 16.84
C LEU A 332 -9.80 3.92 15.52
N ARG A 333 -10.60 4.98 15.40
CA ARG A 333 -10.70 5.80 14.19
C ARG A 333 -9.74 6.98 14.13
N GLY A 334 -8.96 7.23 15.17
CA GLY A 334 -8.09 8.40 15.25
C GLY A 334 -8.75 9.60 15.90
N ALA A 335 -8.05 10.74 15.90
CA ALA A 335 -8.49 11.97 16.58
C ALA A 335 -9.26 12.97 15.68
N ASP A 336 -9.31 12.74 14.38
CA ASP A 336 -9.82 13.70 13.38
C ASP A 336 -11.33 13.50 13.09
N PHE A 337 -12.15 13.47 14.18
CA PHE A 337 -13.62 13.31 14.09
C PHE A 337 -14.35 14.23 15.03
#